data_d2ff76844bdeeefa2db5d6bd2bb55414
#
_entry.id   d2ff76844bdeeefa2db5d6bd2bb55414
#
_cell.length_a   1.000
_cell.length_b   1.000
_cell.length_c   1.000
_cell.angle_alpha   90.00
_cell.angle_beta   90.00
_cell.angle_gamma   90.00
#
_symmetry.space_group_name_H-M   'P 1'
#
loop_
_entity.id
_entity.type
_entity.pdbx_description
1 polymer ?
#
loop_
_entity_poly.entity_id
_entity_poly.type
_entity_poly.pdbx_seq_one_letter_code
_entity_poly.pdbx_strand_id
1 'polypeptide(L)'
;MYEKTFPNKRFKITLEFLEKHLSKSETILDLGVTNPFSKIMIQNGFSVKNTTGEDLDNDQSALQNESYSVVTAFEIFEHLLNPYTVLQNVKCDKLFISIPLRLWFSSAYRSKTDKWDRHYHEFEDWQLDWLLE
;
A
#
# COMPACT_ATOMS: atom_id res chain seq x y z
N MET A 1 -8.27 4.95 22.61
CA MET A 1 -7.19 5.98 22.55
C MET A 1 -6.07 5.61 21.58
N TYR A 2 -5.60 4.39 21.59
CA TYR A 2 -4.57 3.90 20.67
C TYR A 2 -5.02 3.92 19.20
N GLU A 3 -6.25 3.52 18.91
CA GLU A 3 -6.83 3.47 17.57
C GLU A 3 -7.02 4.84 16.89
N LYS A 4 -7.09 5.93 17.68
CA LYS A 4 -7.26 7.30 17.14
C LYS A 4 -5.95 8.01 16.84
N THR A 5 -4.84 7.63 17.46
CA THR A 5 -3.56 8.32 17.33
C THR A 5 -2.56 7.58 16.44
N PHE A 6 -2.65 6.26 16.36
CA PHE A 6 -1.70 5.44 15.62
C PHE A 6 -1.77 5.65 14.09
N PRO A 7 -2.95 5.69 13.44
CA PRO A 7 -3.01 5.99 12.01
C PRO A 7 -2.42 7.36 11.67
N ASN A 8 -2.65 8.36 12.50
CA ASN A 8 -2.15 9.73 12.25
C ASN A 8 -0.61 9.81 12.28
N LYS A 9 0.03 9.09 13.21
CA LYS A 9 1.49 9.03 13.27
C LYS A 9 2.07 8.36 12.02
N ARG A 10 1.50 7.22 11.62
CA ARG A 10 1.90 6.51 10.40
C ARG A 10 1.70 7.39 9.17
N PHE A 11 0.55 8.03 9.05
CA PHE A 11 0.24 8.92 7.92
C PHE A 11 1.24 10.08 7.82
N LYS A 12 1.59 10.68 8.95
CA LYS A 12 2.59 11.76 8.99
C LYS A 12 3.95 11.28 8.46
N ILE A 13 4.47 10.18 8.99
CA ILE A 13 5.77 9.62 8.59
C ILE A 13 5.76 9.23 7.11
N THR A 14 4.68 8.60 6.65
CA THR A 14 4.56 8.19 5.26
C THR A 14 4.49 9.40 4.32
N LEU A 15 3.74 10.44 4.70
CA LEU A 15 3.67 11.66 3.92
C LEU A 15 5.03 12.37 3.82
N GLU A 16 5.74 12.54 4.93
CA GLU A 16 7.09 13.13 4.97
C GLU A 16 8.05 12.33 4.07
N PHE A 17 7.95 11.01 4.07
CA PHE A 17 8.75 10.16 3.20
C PHE A 17 8.42 10.38 1.73
N LEU A 18 7.14 10.45 1.36
CA LEU A 18 6.72 10.73 -0.02
C LEU A 18 7.17 12.12 -0.47
N GLU A 19 7.02 13.14 0.36
CA GLU A 19 7.45 14.52 0.05
C GLU A 19 8.95 14.62 -0.20
N LYS A 20 9.74 13.78 0.45
CA LYS A 20 11.19 13.71 0.25
C LYS A 20 11.57 13.06 -1.09
N HIS A 21 10.76 12.14 -1.60
CA HIS A 21 11.12 11.27 -2.72
C HIS A 21 10.30 11.51 -4.00
N LEU A 22 9.22 12.27 -3.92
CA LEU A 22 8.32 12.54 -5.04
C LEU A 22 8.18 14.03 -5.33
N SER A 23 8.10 14.35 -6.63
CA SER A 23 7.65 15.64 -7.11
C SER A 23 6.11 15.68 -7.16
N LYS A 24 5.52 16.85 -6.91
CA LYS A 24 4.06 17.07 -7.05
C LYS A 24 3.56 16.95 -8.50
N SER A 25 4.45 16.95 -9.48
CA SER A 25 4.13 16.74 -10.89
C SER A 25 3.99 15.26 -11.28
N GLU A 26 4.42 14.33 -10.43
CA GLU A 26 4.30 12.90 -10.68
C GLU A 26 2.85 12.44 -10.44
N THR A 27 2.38 11.52 -11.28
CA THR A 27 1.05 10.93 -11.17
C THR A 27 1.11 9.62 -10.40
N ILE A 28 0.26 9.47 -9.40
CA ILE A 28 0.26 8.35 -8.47
C ILE A 28 -0.99 7.49 -8.69
N LEU A 29 -0.80 6.19 -8.88
CA LEU A 29 -1.85 5.20 -8.72
C LEU A 29 -1.72 4.58 -7.32
N ASP A 30 -2.69 4.85 -6.46
CA ASP A 30 -2.76 4.29 -5.11
C ASP A 30 -3.65 3.03 -5.13
N LEU A 31 -3.07 1.89 -4.80
CA LEU A 31 -3.78 0.62 -4.80
C LEU A 31 -4.79 0.57 -3.65
N GLY A 32 -6.00 0.17 -3.96
CA GLY A 32 -7.14 0.18 -3.04
C GLY A 32 -8.08 1.35 -3.29
N VAL A 33 -9.27 1.26 -2.70
CA VAL A 33 -10.28 2.33 -2.80
C VAL A 33 -9.81 3.61 -2.10
N THR A 34 -10.43 4.73 -2.45
CA THR A 34 -10.18 6.01 -1.78
C THR A 34 -10.29 5.85 -0.26
N ASN A 35 -9.27 6.28 0.43
CA ASN A 35 -9.10 6.10 1.87
C ASN A 35 -8.61 7.40 2.54
N PRO A 36 -8.55 7.46 3.87
CA PRO A 36 -8.10 8.67 4.57
C PRO A 36 -6.71 9.15 4.14
N PHE A 37 -5.78 8.23 3.89
CA PHE A 37 -4.41 8.61 3.51
C PHE A 37 -4.34 9.12 2.05
N SER A 38 -5.08 8.54 1.12
CA SER A 38 -5.15 9.08 -0.25
C SER A 38 -5.70 10.50 -0.28
N LYS A 39 -6.67 10.80 0.58
CA LYS A 39 -7.18 12.18 0.76
C LYS A 39 -6.11 13.13 1.30
N ILE A 40 -5.30 12.68 2.27
CA ILE A 40 -4.18 13.46 2.81
C ILE A 40 -3.15 13.75 1.72
N MET A 41 -2.79 12.77 0.90
CA MET A 41 -1.89 12.99 -0.23
C MET A 41 -2.42 14.06 -1.19
N ILE A 42 -3.69 13.98 -1.56
CA ILE A 42 -4.34 14.97 -2.45
C ILE A 42 -4.35 16.36 -1.82
N GLN A 43 -4.71 16.47 -0.54
CA GLN A 43 -4.70 17.74 0.21
C GLN A 43 -3.31 18.38 0.28
N ASN A 44 -2.26 17.56 0.23
CA ASN A 44 -0.88 18.02 0.19
C ASN A 44 -0.33 18.22 -1.23
N GLY A 45 -1.19 18.23 -2.23
CA GLY A 45 -0.86 18.63 -3.61
C GLY A 45 -0.36 17.51 -4.51
N PHE A 46 -0.45 16.24 -4.09
CA PHE A 46 -0.14 15.11 -4.98
C PHE A 46 -1.32 14.81 -5.92
N SER A 47 -1.00 14.40 -7.14
CA SER A 47 -1.99 13.90 -8.10
C SER A 47 -2.17 12.40 -7.91
N VAL A 48 -3.26 12.01 -7.24
CA VAL A 48 -3.51 10.63 -6.83
C VAL A 48 -4.83 10.14 -7.43
N LYS A 49 -4.78 8.93 -8.00
CA LYS A 49 -5.98 8.17 -8.36
C LYS A 49 -5.92 6.81 -7.65
N ASN A 50 -7.04 6.42 -7.06
CA ASN A 50 -7.19 5.10 -6.46
C ASN A 50 -7.71 4.07 -7.47
N THR A 51 -7.41 2.81 -7.25
CA THR A 51 -8.12 1.70 -7.88
C THR A 51 -9.56 1.63 -7.36
N THR A 52 -10.43 0.87 -8.01
CA THR A 52 -11.87 0.88 -7.70
C THR A 52 -12.30 -0.28 -6.80
N GLY A 53 -11.35 -0.96 -6.15
CA GLY A 53 -11.60 -2.06 -5.22
C GLY A 53 -11.58 -3.42 -5.88
N GLU A 54 -10.90 -3.55 -7.02
CA GLU A 54 -10.64 -4.82 -7.68
C GLU A 54 -9.90 -5.76 -6.73
N ASP A 55 -10.25 -7.03 -6.80
CA ASP A 55 -9.46 -8.09 -6.16
C ASP A 55 -8.15 -8.27 -6.93
N LEU A 56 -7.08 -7.68 -6.45
CA LEU A 56 -5.77 -7.67 -7.11
C LEU A 56 -5.15 -9.06 -7.28
N ASP A 57 -5.60 -10.07 -6.56
CA ASP A 57 -5.22 -11.46 -6.80
C ASP A 57 -5.80 -12.01 -8.11
N ASN A 58 -6.96 -11.48 -8.56
CA ASN A 58 -7.69 -11.95 -9.72
C ASN A 58 -7.79 -10.92 -10.86
N ASP A 59 -7.75 -9.64 -10.56
CA ASP A 59 -7.85 -8.55 -11.53
C ASP A 59 -6.74 -7.52 -11.34
N GLN A 60 -5.77 -7.55 -12.22
CA GLN A 60 -4.61 -6.67 -12.22
C GLN A 60 -4.62 -5.66 -13.38
N SER A 61 -5.77 -5.47 -14.03
CA SER A 61 -5.89 -4.59 -15.20
C SER A 61 -5.47 -3.15 -14.91
N ALA A 62 -5.75 -2.64 -13.71
CA ALA A 62 -5.35 -1.30 -13.28
C ALA A 62 -3.83 -1.10 -13.24
N LEU A 63 -3.05 -2.17 -12.98
CA LEU A 63 -1.59 -2.12 -12.91
C LEU A 63 -0.92 -2.01 -14.30
N GLN A 64 -1.65 -2.27 -15.35
CA GLN A 64 -1.17 -2.18 -16.74
C GLN A 64 -1.27 -0.77 -17.31
N ASN A 65 -1.79 0.18 -16.55
CA ASN A 65 -1.94 1.56 -16.98
C ASN A 65 -0.63 2.34 -16.86
N GLU A 66 0.07 2.49 -17.97
CA GLU A 66 1.37 3.17 -18.05
C GLU A 66 1.30 4.70 -17.88
N SER A 67 0.10 5.27 -17.67
CA SER A 67 -0.06 6.72 -17.43
C SER A 67 0.39 7.16 -16.04
N TYR A 68 0.68 6.23 -15.14
CA TYR A 68 1.18 6.49 -13.79
C TYR A 68 2.66 6.19 -13.69
N SER A 69 3.44 7.19 -13.30
CA SER A 69 4.88 7.02 -13.02
C SER A 69 5.15 6.43 -11.64
N VAL A 70 4.20 6.58 -10.72
CA VAL A 70 4.31 6.13 -9.33
C VAL A 70 3.15 5.22 -8.99
N VAL A 71 3.43 4.12 -8.30
CA VAL A 71 2.42 3.27 -7.67
C VAL A 71 2.68 3.25 -6.17
N THR A 72 1.60 3.39 -5.40
CA THR A 72 1.64 3.26 -3.94
C THR A 72 0.76 2.09 -3.49
N ALA A 73 1.23 1.33 -2.51
CA ALA A 73 0.52 0.19 -1.93
C ALA A 73 0.74 0.18 -0.42
N PHE A 74 -0.08 0.95 0.30
CA PHE A 74 0.05 1.10 1.74
C PHE A 74 -0.89 0.14 2.46
N GLU A 75 -0.30 -0.81 3.21
CA GLU A 75 -1.05 -1.84 3.96
C GLU A 75 -1.97 -2.66 3.02
N ILE A 76 -1.42 -3.13 1.91
CA ILE A 76 -2.15 -3.91 0.88
C ILE A 76 -1.61 -5.34 0.78
N PHE A 77 -0.29 -5.52 0.73
CA PHE A 77 0.30 -6.81 0.36
C PHE A 77 0.07 -7.92 1.39
N GLU A 78 -0.09 -7.59 2.66
CA GLU A 78 -0.46 -8.55 3.69
C GLU A 78 -1.84 -9.18 3.47
N HIS A 79 -2.72 -8.49 2.75
CA HIS A 79 -4.07 -8.95 2.43
C HIS A 79 -4.15 -9.78 1.14
N LEU A 80 -3.10 -9.80 0.32
CA LEU A 80 -3.06 -10.55 -0.93
C LEU A 80 -2.68 -12.01 -0.69
N LEU A 81 -3.31 -12.91 -1.45
CA LEU A 81 -2.90 -14.31 -1.48
C LEU A 81 -1.59 -14.48 -2.23
N ASN A 82 -1.42 -13.73 -3.32
CA ASN A 82 -0.22 -13.78 -4.14
C ASN A 82 0.35 -12.38 -4.44
N PRO A 83 1.02 -11.74 -3.47
CA PRO A 83 1.61 -10.42 -3.65
C PRO A 83 2.70 -10.39 -4.74
N TYR A 84 3.40 -11.49 -4.96
CA TYR A 84 4.44 -11.59 -5.98
C TYR A 84 3.91 -11.36 -7.40
N THR A 85 2.76 -11.95 -7.74
CA THR A 85 2.14 -11.73 -9.04
C THR A 85 1.75 -10.26 -9.26
N VAL A 86 1.28 -9.60 -8.22
CA VAL A 86 0.98 -8.15 -8.29
C VAL A 86 2.26 -7.37 -8.57
N LEU A 87 3.35 -7.65 -7.84
CA LEU A 87 4.65 -7.00 -8.06
C LEU A 87 5.18 -7.20 -9.47
N GLN A 88 5.05 -8.40 -10.03
CA GLN A 88 5.48 -8.69 -11.39
C GLN A 88 4.72 -7.89 -12.46
N ASN A 89 3.48 -7.51 -12.18
CA ASN A 89 2.60 -6.81 -13.11
C ASN A 89 2.56 -5.29 -12.90
N VAL A 90 3.14 -4.78 -11.82
CA VAL A 90 3.24 -3.34 -11.60
C VAL A 90 4.19 -2.72 -12.63
N LYS A 91 3.68 -1.70 -13.36
CA LYS A 91 4.47 -0.90 -14.30
C LYS A 91 4.55 0.53 -13.80
N CYS A 92 5.69 0.89 -13.26
CA CYS A 92 5.94 2.24 -12.77
C CYS A 92 7.44 2.51 -12.66
N ASP A 93 7.82 3.78 -12.57
CA ASP A 93 9.19 4.19 -12.31
C ASP A 93 9.55 4.08 -10.83
N LYS A 94 8.56 4.30 -9.95
CA LYS A 94 8.74 4.24 -8.50
C LYS A 94 7.57 3.51 -7.85
N LEU A 95 7.89 2.57 -6.97
CA LEU A 95 6.93 1.84 -6.17
C LEU A 95 7.16 2.13 -4.68
N PHE A 96 6.12 2.56 -3.99
CA PHE A 96 6.13 2.79 -2.54
C PHE A 96 5.20 1.82 -1.85
N ILE A 97 5.72 1.09 -0.89
CA ILE A 97 4.99 0.05 -0.17
C ILE A 97 5.11 0.30 1.33
N SER A 98 4.04 0.08 2.07
CA SER A 98 4.10 -0.17 3.50
C SER A 98 3.39 -1.47 3.84
N ILE A 99 3.95 -2.19 4.80
CA ILE A 99 3.38 -3.40 5.36
C ILE A 99 3.58 -3.39 6.88
N PRO A 100 2.68 -3.99 7.66
CA PRO A 100 2.94 -4.24 9.07
C PRO A 100 3.99 -5.35 9.19
N LEU A 101 5.04 -5.10 9.97
CA LEU A 101 6.04 -6.13 10.27
C LEU A 101 5.54 -7.04 11.39
N ARG A 102 5.94 -8.30 11.31
CA ARG A 102 5.69 -9.27 12.37
C ARG A 102 6.34 -8.82 13.67
N LEU A 103 5.55 -8.81 14.74
CA LEU A 103 6.01 -8.51 16.09
C LEU A 103 6.26 -9.81 16.85
N TRP A 104 7.42 -9.95 17.48
CA TRP A 104 7.80 -11.14 18.25
C TRP A 104 6.92 -11.36 19.50
N PHE A 105 6.27 -10.31 19.99
CA PHE A 105 5.45 -10.33 21.20
C PHE A 105 3.93 -10.33 20.96
N SER A 106 3.51 -10.34 19.69
CA SER A 106 2.11 -10.26 19.33
C SER A 106 1.76 -11.29 18.26
N SER A 107 0.57 -11.86 18.37
CA SER A 107 0.05 -12.74 17.34
C SER A 107 -0.34 -11.96 16.08
N ALA A 108 -0.35 -12.65 14.94
CA ALA A 108 -0.89 -12.13 13.70
C ALA A 108 -2.32 -11.61 13.86
N TYR A 109 -2.60 -10.49 13.22
CA TYR A 109 -3.98 -10.02 13.12
C TYR A 109 -4.82 -11.02 12.32
N ARG A 110 -5.95 -11.42 12.89
CA ARG A 110 -6.85 -12.41 12.29
C ARG A 110 -8.29 -11.92 12.38
N SER A 111 -8.80 -11.35 11.31
CA SER A 111 -10.24 -11.09 11.23
C SER A 111 -11.00 -12.40 11.06
N LYS A 112 -11.97 -12.65 11.96
CA LYS A 112 -12.84 -13.82 11.88
C LYS A 112 -14.08 -13.58 11.01
N THR A 113 -14.45 -12.33 10.83
CA THR A 113 -15.71 -11.92 10.22
C THR A 113 -15.56 -11.28 8.85
N ASP A 114 -14.46 -10.55 8.62
CA ASP A 114 -14.18 -9.89 7.35
C ASP A 114 -13.00 -10.54 6.64
N LYS A 115 -13.28 -11.23 5.53
CA LYS A 115 -12.25 -11.89 4.75
C LYS A 115 -11.29 -10.92 4.05
N TRP A 116 -11.74 -9.69 3.77
CA TRP A 116 -10.92 -8.65 3.13
C TRP A 116 -9.93 -8.01 4.08
N ASP A 117 -10.19 -8.12 5.40
CA ASP A 117 -9.33 -7.63 6.46
C ASP A 117 -8.44 -8.73 7.07
N ARG A 118 -8.29 -9.85 6.39
CA ARG A 118 -7.38 -10.92 6.81
C ARG A 118 -5.96 -10.62 6.32
N HIS A 119 -5.00 -10.80 7.23
CA HIS A 119 -3.60 -10.85 6.85
C HIS A 119 -3.23 -12.30 6.49
N TYR A 120 -3.03 -12.55 5.22
CA TYR A 120 -2.55 -13.86 4.76
C TYR A 120 -1.05 -13.99 4.90
N HIS A 121 -0.34 -12.87 4.98
CA HIS A 121 1.10 -12.81 5.15
C HIS A 121 1.47 -11.94 6.34
N GLU A 122 2.44 -12.39 7.12
CA GLU A 122 3.15 -11.61 8.12
C GLU A 122 4.61 -11.51 7.69
N PHE A 123 5.00 -10.33 7.25
CA PHE A 123 6.35 -10.12 6.76
C PHE A 123 7.31 -9.79 7.90
N GLU A 124 8.48 -10.40 7.85
CA GLU A 124 9.68 -9.84 8.45
C GLU A 124 10.35 -8.91 7.42
N ASP A 125 11.20 -7.98 7.88
CA ASP A 125 11.84 -6.99 7.01
C ASP A 125 12.60 -7.62 5.83
N TRP A 126 13.40 -8.63 6.10
CA TRP A 126 14.18 -9.36 5.09
C TRP A 126 13.31 -10.06 4.03
N GLN A 127 12.10 -10.50 4.41
CA GLN A 127 11.19 -11.16 3.46
C GLN A 127 10.67 -10.18 2.41
N LEU A 128 10.34 -8.95 2.81
CA LEU A 128 9.94 -7.91 1.88
C LEU A 128 11.08 -7.53 0.95
N ASP A 129 12.29 -7.35 1.49
CA ASP A 129 13.47 -7.02 0.70
C ASP A 129 13.70 -8.05 -0.41
N TRP A 130 13.68 -9.33 -0.07
CA TRP A 130 13.85 -10.41 -1.06
C TRP A 130 12.71 -10.49 -2.09
N LEU A 131 11.49 -10.14 -1.68
CA LEU A 131 10.35 -10.12 -2.60
C LEU A 131 10.48 -9.00 -3.65
N LEU A 132 11.22 -7.93 -3.32
CA LEU A 132 11.43 -6.77 -4.19
C LEU A 132 12.70 -6.88 -5.07
N GLU A 133 13.59 -7.84 -4.81
CA GLU A 133 14.74 -8.15 -5.65
C GLU A 133 14.33 -8.77 -7.00
#